data_e23ec8573551dbba4d81ef8d108fd178
#
_entry.id   e23ec8573551dbba4d81ef8d108fd178
#
_cell.length_a   1.000
_cell.length_b   1.000
_cell.length_c   1.000
_cell.angle_alpha   90.00
_cell.angle_beta   90.00
_cell.angle_gamma   90.00
#
_symmetry.space_group_name_H-M   'P 1'
#
loop_
_entity.id
_entity.type
_entity.pdbx_description
1 polymer ?
#
loop_
_entity_poly.entity_id
_entity_poly.type
_entity_poly.pdbx_seq_one_letter_code
_entity_poly.pdbx_strand_id
1 'polypeptide(L)'
;MDAKVGRIESLRAYVGEPNRAASAMAIAVVLALGHSTPSFAAGDPDHGAKVYRQCMICHSLDKNGIGPSHRDVFGRTAGSVPDYSYSAALKGSNIVWNETTLDHWLTNPQALVPGTKMMFSVGDAQDRADVIAFLKDKAGSDLSSAAPAEK
;
A
#
# COMPACT_ATOMS: atom_id res chain seq x y z
N MET A 1 -47.81 53.89 52.15
CA MET A 1 -47.56 52.61 52.87
C MET A 1 -46.34 52.00 52.27
N ASP A 2 -45.28 52.15 53.05
CA ASP A 2 -43.90 51.91 52.67
C ASP A 2 -43.55 50.43 52.66
N ALA A 3 -42.88 49.95 51.67
CA ALA A 3 -42.20 48.70 51.74
C ALA A 3 -40.79 48.83 51.17
N LYS A 4 -39.86 48.76 52.07
CA LYS A 4 -38.41 48.87 52.00
C LYS A 4 -37.79 47.93 50.94
N VAL A 5 -37.05 48.49 49.98
CA VAL A 5 -36.10 47.81 49.14
C VAL A 5 -34.87 47.47 49.97
N GLY A 6 -34.68 46.21 50.26
CA GLY A 6 -33.45 45.68 50.88
C GLY A 6 -32.35 45.44 49.88
N ARG A 7 -31.28 46.14 50.08
CA ARG A 7 -30.00 46.09 49.36
C ARG A 7 -29.34 44.73 49.60
N ILE A 8 -29.05 44.01 48.54
CA ILE A 8 -28.12 42.90 48.58
C ILE A 8 -26.91 43.25 47.67
N GLU A 9 -26.05 44.09 48.23
CA GLU A 9 -24.67 44.22 47.83
C GLU A 9 -23.84 43.23 48.65
N SER A 10 -23.01 42.51 47.98
CA SER A 10 -21.89 41.71 48.49
C SER A 10 -21.99 40.22 48.23
N LEU A 11 -21.80 39.81 47.00
CA LEU A 11 -21.15 38.52 46.68
C LEU A 11 -20.48 38.61 45.30
N ARG A 12 -19.65 39.62 45.17
CA ARG A 12 -18.70 39.73 44.04
C ARG A 12 -17.31 39.62 44.61
N ALA A 13 -16.82 38.43 44.77
CA ALA A 13 -15.39 38.12 44.89
C ALA A 13 -15.24 36.65 45.21
N TYR A 14 -15.07 35.84 44.26
CA TYR A 14 -14.15 34.69 44.24
C TYR A 14 -14.36 33.87 42.97
N VAL A 15 -14.12 34.48 41.82
CA VAL A 15 -13.85 33.71 40.64
C VAL A 15 -12.33 33.81 40.46
N GLY A 16 -11.64 32.83 41.02
CA GLY A 16 -10.23 32.66 40.86
C GLY A 16 -9.92 32.45 39.37
N GLU A 17 -9.04 33.27 38.84
CA GLU A 17 -8.54 33.13 37.48
C GLU A 17 -7.93 31.73 37.28
N PRO A 18 -8.30 31.00 36.23
CA PRO A 18 -7.60 29.74 35.91
C PRO A 18 -6.18 30.07 35.52
N ASN A 19 -5.26 29.51 36.30
CA ASN A 19 -3.80 29.64 36.14
C ASN A 19 -3.39 29.25 34.70
N ARG A 20 -3.11 30.25 33.87
CA ARG A 20 -2.70 30.09 32.47
C ARG A 20 -1.37 29.36 32.27
N ALA A 21 -0.68 29.05 33.37
CA ALA A 21 0.61 28.35 33.31
C ALA A 21 0.52 26.84 33.20
N ALA A 22 -0.63 26.22 33.51
CA ALA A 22 -0.76 24.74 33.49
C ALA A 22 -1.20 24.16 32.13
N SER A 23 -1.73 24.97 31.21
CA SER A 23 -2.23 24.49 29.91
C SER A 23 -1.20 24.41 28.79
N ALA A 24 0.00 24.98 28.97
CA ALA A 24 1.02 24.98 27.93
C ALA A 24 1.88 23.71 27.85
N MET A 25 1.83 22.86 28.90
CA MET A 25 2.68 21.64 28.96
C MET A 25 2.01 20.37 28.48
N ALA A 26 0.69 20.37 28.29
CA ALA A 26 -0.06 19.17 27.88
C ALA A 26 -0.09 18.95 26.35
N ILE A 27 0.25 19.94 25.53
CA ILE A 27 0.15 19.85 24.06
C ILE A 27 1.44 19.30 23.41
N ALA A 28 2.57 19.35 24.12
CA ALA A 28 3.87 18.91 23.56
C ALA A 28 4.08 17.40 23.57
N VAL A 29 3.28 16.61 24.28
CA VAL A 29 3.48 15.14 24.41
C VAL A 29 2.73 14.34 23.34
N VAL A 30 1.71 14.90 22.69
CA VAL A 30 0.87 14.18 21.72
C VAL A 30 1.47 14.13 20.33
N LEU A 31 2.47 14.96 20.00
CA LEU A 31 3.09 15.02 18.67
C LEU A 31 4.25 14.03 18.47
N ALA A 32 4.62 13.24 19.48
CA ALA A 32 5.73 12.28 19.39
C ALA A 32 5.27 10.82 19.19
N LEU A 33 3.97 10.56 19.03
CA LEU A 33 3.50 9.27 18.53
C LEU A 33 3.75 9.24 17.02
N GLY A 34 5.00 9.00 16.67
CA GLY A 34 5.43 8.78 15.29
C GLY A 34 4.49 7.77 14.64
N HIS A 35 3.81 8.19 13.59
CA HIS A 35 3.13 7.29 12.69
C HIS A 35 4.22 6.42 12.07
N SER A 36 4.45 5.24 12.67
CA SER A 36 5.23 4.18 12.04
C SER A 36 4.45 3.73 10.82
N THR A 37 4.64 4.43 9.70
CA THR A 37 4.24 3.86 8.41
C THR A 37 5.01 2.55 8.29
N PRO A 38 4.35 1.43 7.96
CA PRO A 38 5.07 0.21 7.65
C PRO A 38 6.03 0.54 6.50
N SER A 39 7.31 0.67 6.83
CA SER A 39 8.37 0.73 5.84
C SER A 39 8.47 -0.70 5.30
N PHE A 40 7.90 -0.96 4.13
CA PHE A 40 8.31 -2.13 3.37
C PHE A 40 9.82 -1.97 3.16
N ALA A 41 10.59 -2.96 3.62
CA ALA A 41 12.00 -3.00 3.27
C ALA A 41 12.08 -2.95 1.74
N ALA A 42 12.95 -2.11 1.21
CA ALA A 42 13.13 -2.03 -0.24
C ALA A 42 13.48 -3.42 -0.75
N GLY A 43 12.72 -3.93 -1.72
CA GLY A 43 12.96 -5.26 -2.27
C GLY A 43 14.27 -5.28 -3.07
N ASP A 44 14.99 -6.39 -2.96
CA ASP A 44 16.19 -6.67 -3.76
C ASP A 44 15.79 -7.38 -5.08
N PRO A 45 15.92 -6.74 -6.24
CA PRO A 45 15.55 -7.34 -7.52
C PRO A 45 16.43 -8.54 -7.90
N ASP A 46 17.69 -8.60 -7.44
CA ASP A 46 18.58 -9.74 -7.73
C ASP A 46 18.16 -10.98 -6.93
N HIS A 47 17.77 -10.80 -5.68
CA HIS A 47 17.14 -11.88 -4.92
C HIS A 47 15.75 -12.20 -5.48
N GLY A 48 14.98 -11.21 -5.87
CA GLY A 48 13.68 -11.36 -6.51
C GLY A 48 13.73 -12.20 -7.79
N ALA A 49 14.81 -12.10 -8.58
CA ALA A 49 15.02 -12.98 -9.73
C ALA A 49 15.16 -14.47 -9.33
N LYS A 50 15.71 -14.74 -8.15
CA LYS A 50 15.81 -16.13 -7.63
C LYS A 50 14.44 -16.63 -7.16
N VAL A 51 13.69 -15.79 -6.45
CA VAL A 51 12.31 -16.08 -6.02
C VAL A 51 11.41 -16.32 -7.23
N TYR A 52 11.55 -15.51 -8.30
CA TYR A 52 10.77 -15.59 -9.52
C TYR A 52 10.84 -16.94 -10.22
N ARG A 53 11.89 -17.73 -9.99
CA ARG A 53 11.99 -19.09 -10.55
C ARG A 53 10.80 -19.98 -10.20
N GLN A 54 10.19 -19.78 -9.06
CA GLN A 54 8.98 -20.50 -8.63
C GLN A 54 7.78 -20.13 -9.52
N CYS A 55 7.73 -18.89 -9.98
CA CYS A 55 6.67 -18.38 -10.85
C CYS A 55 6.78 -18.94 -12.28
N MET A 56 8.01 -19.24 -12.71
CA MET A 56 8.31 -19.75 -14.06
C MET A 56 7.73 -21.13 -14.37
N ILE A 57 7.23 -21.84 -13.36
CA ILE A 57 6.51 -23.10 -13.57
C ILE A 57 5.22 -22.85 -14.37
N CYS A 58 4.58 -21.69 -14.16
CA CYS A 58 3.32 -21.35 -14.81
C CYS A 58 3.42 -20.11 -15.72
N HIS A 59 4.35 -19.21 -15.43
CA HIS A 59 4.50 -17.91 -16.09
C HIS A 59 5.82 -17.81 -16.83
N SER A 60 5.90 -16.89 -17.79
CA SER A 60 7.17 -16.37 -18.29
C SER A 60 7.09 -14.85 -18.39
N LEU A 61 8.21 -14.18 -18.63
CA LEU A 61 8.18 -12.74 -18.87
C LEU A 61 7.44 -12.43 -20.17
N ASP A 62 7.73 -13.13 -21.25
CA ASP A 62 7.37 -12.71 -22.60
C ASP A 62 6.19 -13.46 -23.22
N LYS A 63 5.82 -14.60 -22.68
CA LYS A 63 4.83 -15.50 -23.30
C LYS A 63 3.76 -15.93 -22.31
N ASN A 64 2.54 -16.05 -22.80
CA ASN A 64 1.47 -16.74 -22.07
C ASN A 64 1.79 -18.25 -22.02
N GLY A 65 1.53 -18.85 -20.87
CA GLY A 65 1.63 -20.29 -20.59
C GLY A 65 0.43 -20.77 -19.81
N ILE A 66 0.65 -21.54 -18.74
CA ILE A 66 -0.39 -21.85 -17.76
C ILE A 66 -0.94 -20.56 -17.13
N GLY A 67 -0.05 -19.63 -16.81
CA GLY A 67 -0.35 -18.25 -16.40
C GLY A 67 -0.06 -17.23 -17.51
N PRO A 68 -0.54 -15.99 -17.38
CA PRO A 68 -0.24 -14.90 -18.33
C PRO A 68 1.24 -14.49 -18.25
N SER A 69 1.71 -13.79 -19.30
CA SER A 69 3.03 -13.17 -19.31
C SER A 69 3.16 -12.08 -18.24
N HIS A 70 4.38 -11.94 -17.69
CA HIS A 70 4.67 -10.99 -16.62
C HIS A 70 5.41 -9.73 -17.07
N ARG A 71 5.90 -9.67 -18.32
CA ARG A 71 6.51 -8.42 -18.82
C ARG A 71 5.52 -7.28 -18.66
N ASP A 72 5.98 -6.16 -18.12
CA ASP A 72 5.18 -4.97 -17.86
C ASP A 72 3.94 -5.23 -16.95
N VAL A 73 4.01 -6.25 -16.08
CA VAL A 73 2.91 -6.51 -15.14
C VAL A 73 2.74 -5.35 -14.16
N PHE A 74 3.81 -4.72 -13.73
CA PHE A 74 3.75 -3.57 -12.84
C PHE A 74 3.15 -2.36 -13.56
N GLY A 75 2.11 -1.75 -12.99
CA GLY A 75 1.32 -0.67 -13.61
C GLY A 75 0.18 -1.15 -14.52
N ARG A 76 0.12 -2.44 -14.86
CA ARG A 76 -0.90 -3.00 -15.75
C ARG A 76 -2.20 -3.35 -15.00
N THR A 77 -3.35 -3.20 -15.68
CA THR A 77 -4.63 -3.68 -15.15
C THR A 77 -4.68 -5.21 -15.12
N ALA A 78 -5.18 -5.78 -14.03
CA ALA A 78 -5.37 -7.22 -13.90
C ALA A 78 -6.31 -7.76 -14.98
N GLY A 79 -5.99 -8.95 -15.50
CA GLY A 79 -6.84 -9.58 -16.51
C GLY A 79 -6.75 -8.98 -17.91
N SER A 80 -5.76 -8.13 -18.22
CA SER A 80 -5.67 -7.36 -19.47
C SER A 80 -4.66 -7.88 -20.50
N VAL A 81 -3.86 -8.93 -20.19
CA VAL A 81 -2.94 -9.49 -21.19
C VAL A 81 -3.74 -10.06 -22.36
N PRO A 82 -3.42 -9.67 -23.62
CA PRO A 82 -4.06 -10.21 -24.79
C PRO A 82 -3.90 -11.74 -24.88
N ASP A 83 -4.88 -12.37 -25.51
CA ASP A 83 -4.87 -13.80 -25.85
C ASP A 83 -4.68 -14.75 -24.64
N TYR A 84 -4.95 -14.29 -23.42
CA TYR A 84 -4.97 -15.13 -22.23
C TYR A 84 -6.38 -15.29 -21.64
N SER A 85 -6.75 -16.53 -21.32
CA SER A 85 -8.07 -16.88 -20.74
C SER A 85 -8.08 -16.69 -19.22
N TYR A 86 -8.36 -15.49 -18.76
CA TYR A 86 -8.55 -15.19 -17.34
C TYR A 86 -9.87 -15.72 -16.76
N SER A 87 -9.95 -15.81 -15.42
CA SER A 87 -11.23 -15.95 -14.73
C SER A 87 -12.07 -14.67 -14.90
N ALA A 88 -13.40 -14.81 -14.89
CA ALA A 88 -14.29 -13.66 -14.88
C ALA A 88 -14.04 -12.76 -13.66
N ALA A 89 -13.75 -13.38 -12.51
CA ALA A 89 -13.43 -12.66 -11.28
C ALA A 89 -12.22 -11.72 -11.44
N LEU A 90 -11.12 -12.21 -12.04
CA LEU A 90 -9.92 -11.37 -12.22
C LEU A 90 -10.13 -10.30 -13.28
N LYS A 91 -10.85 -10.60 -14.38
CA LYS A 91 -11.20 -9.59 -15.40
C LYS A 91 -12.06 -8.46 -14.82
N GLY A 92 -12.97 -8.78 -13.90
CA GLY A 92 -13.88 -7.82 -13.30
C GLY A 92 -13.32 -7.11 -12.06
N SER A 93 -12.09 -7.42 -11.62
CA SER A 93 -11.54 -6.89 -10.37
C SER A 93 -11.14 -5.41 -10.42
N ASN A 94 -10.88 -4.86 -11.61
CA ASN A 94 -10.38 -3.50 -11.83
C ASN A 94 -9.08 -3.16 -11.07
N ILE A 95 -8.33 -4.18 -10.64
CA ILE A 95 -7.07 -4.00 -9.93
C ILE A 95 -6.00 -3.51 -10.91
N VAL A 96 -5.23 -2.50 -10.50
CA VAL A 96 -3.98 -2.13 -11.16
C VAL A 96 -2.83 -2.69 -10.31
N TRP A 97 -1.91 -3.40 -10.98
CA TRP A 97 -0.78 -4.02 -10.31
C TRP A 97 0.24 -2.96 -9.87
N ASN A 98 0.44 -2.84 -8.58
CA ASN A 98 1.46 -2.02 -7.93
C ASN A 98 2.04 -2.78 -6.74
N GLU A 99 2.97 -2.19 -5.99
CA GLU A 99 3.61 -2.84 -4.85
C GLU A 99 2.58 -3.41 -3.86
N THR A 100 1.59 -2.62 -3.47
CA THR A 100 0.57 -3.02 -2.49
C THR A 100 -0.33 -4.13 -3.01
N THR A 101 -0.86 -3.98 -4.24
CA THR A 101 -1.79 -4.97 -4.82
C THR A 101 -1.09 -6.27 -5.17
N LEU A 102 0.18 -6.22 -5.59
CA LEU A 102 1.00 -7.41 -5.82
C LEU A 102 1.36 -8.11 -4.51
N ASP A 103 1.67 -7.38 -3.43
CA ASP A 103 1.92 -7.99 -2.12
C ASP A 103 0.69 -8.73 -1.61
N HIS A 104 -0.49 -8.10 -1.65
CA HIS A 104 -1.75 -8.75 -1.27
C HIS A 104 -2.05 -9.98 -2.15
N TRP A 105 -1.84 -9.84 -3.47
CA TRP A 105 -2.03 -10.94 -4.42
C TRP A 105 -1.12 -12.12 -4.13
N LEU A 106 0.17 -11.86 -3.92
CA LEU A 106 1.16 -12.90 -3.64
C LEU A 106 1.01 -13.48 -2.22
N THR A 107 0.42 -12.74 -1.30
CA THR A 107 0.07 -13.26 0.02
C THR A 107 -1.05 -14.29 -0.07
N ASN A 108 -2.14 -13.96 -0.76
CA ASN A 108 -3.26 -14.89 -0.97
C ASN A 108 -4.14 -14.42 -2.14
N PRO A 109 -3.98 -14.99 -3.34
CA PRO A 109 -4.76 -14.59 -4.51
C PRO A 109 -6.26 -14.77 -4.33
N GLN A 110 -6.69 -15.83 -3.65
CA GLN A 110 -8.10 -16.13 -3.42
C GLN A 110 -8.76 -15.18 -2.40
N ALA A 111 -7.98 -14.64 -1.46
CA ALA A 111 -8.49 -13.63 -0.53
C ALA A 111 -8.68 -12.27 -1.23
N LEU A 112 -7.76 -11.91 -2.13
CA LEU A 112 -7.86 -10.64 -2.88
C LEU A 112 -8.94 -10.70 -3.97
N VAL A 113 -8.99 -11.80 -4.73
CA VAL A 113 -9.95 -12.01 -5.83
C VAL A 113 -10.54 -13.43 -5.74
N PRO A 114 -11.61 -13.62 -4.98
CA PRO A 114 -12.29 -14.92 -4.90
C PRO A 114 -12.70 -15.41 -6.29
N GLY A 115 -12.36 -16.66 -6.61
CA GLY A 115 -12.64 -17.26 -7.92
C GLY A 115 -11.57 -17.00 -8.99
N THR A 116 -10.42 -16.45 -8.61
CA THR A 116 -9.24 -16.44 -9.49
C THR A 116 -8.72 -17.86 -9.74
N LYS A 117 -8.00 -18.04 -10.87
CA LYS A 117 -7.39 -19.33 -11.22
C LYS A 117 -6.04 -19.56 -10.52
N MET A 118 -5.38 -18.51 -10.07
CA MET A 118 -4.08 -18.62 -9.39
C MET A 118 -4.27 -19.07 -7.93
N MET A 119 -3.58 -20.13 -7.55
CA MET A 119 -3.64 -20.72 -6.20
C MET A 119 -2.30 -20.61 -5.46
N PHE A 120 -1.23 -20.18 -6.13
CA PHE A 120 0.11 -20.07 -5.56
C PHE A 120 0.25 -18.81 -4.73
N SER A 121 0.93 -18.92 -3.59
CA SER A 121 1.25 -17.79 -2.70
C SER A 121 2.73 -17.81 -2.31
N VAL A 122 3.26 -16.64 -1.93
CA VAL A 122 4.61 -16.46 -1.40
C VAL A 122 4.47 -16.06 0.08
N GLY A 123 4.81 -16.99 0.98
CA GLY A 123 4.57 -16.81 2.43
C GLY A 123 5.48 -15.78 3.08
N ASP A 124 6.76 -15.73 2.68
CA ASP A 124 7.74 -14.81 3.24
C ASP A 124 7.53 -13.38 2.69
N ALA A 125 7.51 -12.40 3.60
CA ALA A 125 7.24 -11.01 3.24
C ALA A 125 8.41 -10.36 2.47
N GLN A 126 9.66 -10.75 2.80
CA GLN A 126 10.83 -10.23 2.10
C GLN A 126 10.92 -10.81 0.69
N ASP A 127 10.65 -12.11 0.51
CA ASP A 127 10.58 -12.73 -0.81
C ASP A 127 9.51 -12.07 -1.68
N ARG A 128 8.36 -11.68 -1.11
CA ARG A 128 7.34 -10.92 -1.85
C ARG A 128 7.84 -9.55 -2.27
N ALA A 129 8.47 -8.80 -1.36
CA ALA A 129 9.03 -7.49 -1.67
C ALA A 129 10.10 -7.60 -2.79
N ASP A 130 10.96 -8.59 -2.71
CA ASP A 130 12.06 -8.81 -3.66
C ASP A 130 11.53 -9.19 -5.06
N VAL A 131 10.57 -10.12 -5.14
CA VAL A 131 10.00 -10.49 -6.44
C VAL A 131 9.18 -9.37 -7.06
N ILE A 132 8.53 -8.52 -6.25
CA ILE A 132 7.85 -7.30 -6.73
C ILE A 132 8.86 -6.31 -7.29
N ALA A 133 10.00 -6.10 -6.61
CA ALA A 133 11.07 -5.25 -7.10
C ALA A 133 11.64 -5.76 -8.44
N PHE A 134 11.84 -7.07 -8.57
CA PHE A 134 12.23 -7.70 -9.84
C PHE A 134 11.20 -7.46 -10.95
N LEU A 135 9.92 -7.65 -10.70
CA LEU A 135 8.87 -7.43 -11.69
C LEU A 135 8.76 -5.96 -12.10
N LYS A 136 9.00 -5.04 -11.16
CA LYS A 136 9.05 -3.60 -11.44
C LYS A 136 10.24 -3.23 -12.32
N ASP A 137 11.41 -3.81 -12.06
CA ASP A 137 12.59 -3.62 -12.90
C ASP A 137 12.35 -4.10 -14.35
N LYS A 138 11.63 -5.22 -14.54
CA LYS A 138 11.28 -5.73 -15.86
C LYS A 138 10.23 -4.90 -16.60
N ALA A 139 9.44 -4.09 -15.90
CA ALA A 139 8.54 -3.12 -16.51
C ALA A 139 9.25 -1.88 -17.07
N GLY A 140 10.47 -1.59 -16.60
CA GLY A 140 11.24 -0.42 -17.04
C GLY A 140 12.35 -0.72 -18.08
N SER A 141 12.71 -2.00 -18.28
CA SER A 141 13.92 -2.36 -19.03
C SER A 141 13.83 -2.06 -20.52
N ASP A 142 12.65 -2.04 -21.12
CA ASP A 142 12.49 -1.74 -22.55
C ASP A 142 12.53 -0.23 -22.86
N LEU A 143 12.21 0.62 -21.88
CA LEU A 143 12.30 2.08 -22.04
C LEU A 143 13.74 2.58 -22.02
N SER A 144 14.65 1.86 -21.34
CA SER A 144 16.07 2.22 -21.26
C SER A 144 16.85 1.78 -22.51
N SER A 145 16.40 0.75 -23.24
CA SER A 145 17.05 0.29 -24.47
C SER A 145 16.62 1.09 -25.71
N ALA A 146 15.59 1.91 -25.60
CA ALA A 146 15.06 2.76 -26.68
C ALA A 146 15.66 4.18 -26.70
N ALA A 147 16.68 4.47 -25.87
CA ALA A 147 17.42 5.73 -25.98
C ALA A 147 18.16 5.76 -27.33
N PRO A 148 17.89 6.76 -28.19
CA PRO A 148 18.59 6.85 -29.48
C PRO A 148 20.08 7.03 -29.22
N ALA A 149 20.89 6.19 -29.87
CA ALA A 149 22.33 6.42 -29.95
C ALA A 149 22.54 7.78 -30.65
N GLU A 150 22.89 8.79 -29.88
CA GLU A 150 23.33 10.06 -30.46
C GLU A 150 24.60 9.81 -31.29
N LYS A 151 24.47 10.17 -32.55
CA LYS A 151 25.60 10.26 -33.48
C LYS A 151 26.34 11.57 -33.26
#